data_a75903bed7a795a6f95b36979d14fd7e
#
_entry.id   a75903bed7a795a6f95b36979d14fd7e
#
_cell.length_a   1.000
_cell.length_b   1.000
_cell.length_c   1.000
_cell.angle_alpha   90.00
_cell.angle_beta   90.00
_cell.angle_gamma   90.00
#
_symmetry.space_group_name_H-M   'P 1'
#
loop_
_entity.id
_entity.type
_entity.pdbx_description
1 polymer ?
#
loop_
_entity_poly.entity_id
_entity_poly.type
_entity_poly.pdbx_seq_one_letter_code
_entity_poly.pdbx_strand_id
1 'polypeptide(L)'
;MWVDNGFDPEVLDRDAIGLAGLSPAMRYLNTRILQMHDTWHLVAGYQTTSLHEMAISAFQLAQFGHNYSAMFLTTVCSISHIKQPMGFPLLLQNLAEAWVHGCETPDFMAIEWEQDWHLKIEEVRAKHGIKPFSGAFPADLLEQLSQAS
;
A
#
# COMPACT_ATOMS: atom_id res chain seq x y z
N MET A 1 -8.71 21.21 0.51
CA MET A 1 -8.00 20.36 1.49
C MET A 1 -6.59 19.98 1.03
N TRP A 2 -6.34 19.58 -0.19
CA TRP A 2 -4.98 19.31 -0.72
C TRP A 2 -4.18 20.56 -1.01
N VAL A 3 -4.80 21.56 -1.62
CA VAL A 3 -4.19 22.87 -1.98
C VAL A 3 -3.87 23.69 -0.73
N ASP A 4 -4.67 23.59 0.34
CA ASP A 4 -4.47 24.35 1.58
C ASP A 4 -3.25 23.92 2.39
N ASN A 5 -2.69 22.73 2.10
CA ASN A 5 -1.49 22.18 2.75
C ASN A 5 -0.24 22.25 1.86
N GLY A 6 -0.29 23.02 0.76
CA GLY A 6 0.86 23.23 -0.12
C GLY A 6 1.24 22.01 -0.97
N PHE A 7 0.37 21.03 -1.09
CA PHE A 7 0.56 19.92 -2.02
C PHE A 7 0.11 20.35 -3.42
N ASP A 8 1.05 20.34 -4.36
CA ASP A 8 0.76 20.50 -5.77
C ASP A 8 0.17 19.16 -6.30
N PRO A 9 -1.09 19.13 -6.77
CA PRO A 9 -1.67 17.92 -7.34
C PRO A 9 -0.98 17.45 -8.63
N GLU A 10 -0.10 18.27 -9.23
CA GLU A 10 0.70 17.92 -10.40
C GLU A 10 2.11 17.40 -10.08
N VAL A 11 2.45 17.19 -8.79
CA VAL A 11 3.75 16.63 -8.37
C VAL A 11 4.00 15.22 -8.93
N LEU A 12 2.96 14.50 -9.32
CA LEU A 12 3.11 13.26 -10.09
C LEU A 12 3.33 13.61 -11.57
N ASP A 13 4.56 13.97 -11.92
CA ASP A 13 4.97 14.06 -13.32
C ASP A 13 4.72 12.70 -14.00
N ARG A 14 3.67 12.68 -14.82
CA ARG A 14 3.23 11.47 -15.53
C ARG A 14 4.31 10.91 -16.44
N ASP A 15 5.21 11.74 -16.91
CA ASP A 15 6.32 11.34 -17.77
C ASP A 15 7.46 10.74 -16.94
N ALA A 16 7.71 11.22 -15.71
CA ALA A 16 8.72 10.70 -14.81
C ALA A 16 8.41 9.28 -14.31
N ILE A 17 7.13 8.90 -14.19
CA ILE A 17 6.71 7.55 -13.77
C ILE A 17 6.56 6.57 -14.95
N GLY A 18 7.02 6.94 -16.16
CA GLY A 18 7.06 6.03 -17.31
C GLY A 18 5.69 5.57 -17.84
N LEU A 19 4.61 6.28 -17.50
CA LEU A 19 3.25 5.92 -17.95
C LEU A 19 3.03 6.15 -19.45
N ALA A 20 3.83 6.99 -20.09
CA ALA A 20 3.67 7.36 -21.50
C ALA A 20 3.77 6.17 -22.47
N GLY A 21 4.59 5.16 -22.15
CA GLY A 21 4.78 3.94 -22.96
C GLY A 21 3.74 2.84 -22.73
N LEU A 22 2.81 2.99 -21.78
CA LEU A 22 1.84 1.97 -21.44
C LEU A 22 0.60 2.00 -22.34
N SER A 23 -0.05 0.85 -22.51
CA SER A 23 -1.37 0.79 -23.14
C SER A 23 -2.38 1.63 -22.34
N PRO A 24 -3.48 2.12 -22.97
CA PRO A 24 -4.47 2.93 -22.25
C PRO A 24 -5.02 2.27 -20.98
N ALA A 25 -5.27 0.95 -21.02
CA ALA A 25 -5.75 0.20 -19.86
C ALA A 25 -4.71 0.15 -18.72
N MET A 26 -3.45 -0.12 -19.06
CA MET A 26 -2.37 -0.16 -18.07
C MET A 26 -2.06 1.22 -17.50
N ARG A 27 -2.16 2.27 -18.32
CA ARG A 27 -2.01 3.64 -17.85
C ARG A 27 -3.11 4.00 -16.86
N TYR A 28 -4.37 3.67 -17.17
CA TYR A 28 -5.50 3.88 -16.26
C TYR A 28 -5.26 3.16 -14.92
N LEU A 29 -4.92 1.88 -14.97
CA LEU A 29 -4.67 1.07 -13.78
C LEU A 29 -3.59 1.68 -12.88
N ASN A 30 -2.42 1.99 -13.46
CA ASN A 30 -1.32 2.57 -12.68
C ASN A 30 -1.66 3.97 -12.13
N THR A 31 -2.34 4.80 -12.94
CA THR A 31 -2.81 6.12 -12.47
C THR A 31 -3.77 5.96 -11.30
N ARG A 32 -4.72 5.02 -11.38
CA ARG A 32 -5.69 4.74 -10.32
C ARG A 32 -5.01 4.27 -9.04
N ILE A 33 -4.04 3.37 -9.14
CA ILE A 33 -3.24 2.91 -7.99
C ILE A 33 -2.56 4.10 -7.30
N LEU A 34 -1.86 4.94 -8.05
CA LEU A 34 -1.16 6.10 -7.50
C LEU A 34 -2.12 7.09 -6.81
N GLN A 35 -3.26 7.38 -7.43
CA GLN A 35 -4.25 8.32 -6.88
C GLN A 35 -4.93 7.80 -5.62
N MET A 36 -5.13 6.50 -5.52
CA MET A 36 -5.91 5.89 -4.44
C MET A 36 -5.04 5.28 -3.33
N HIS A 37 -3.73 5.22 -3.51
CA HIS A 37 -2.79 4.60 -2.58
C HIS A 37 -3.00 5.06 -1.13
N ASP A 38 -3.03 6.37 -0.89
CA ASP A 38 -3.21 6.93 0.46
C ASP A 38 -4.61 6.64 1.03
N THR A 39 -5.63 6.63 0.17
CA THR A 39 -6.98 6.22 0.58
C THR A 39 -6.99 4.76 1.00
N TRP A 40 -6.27 3.90 0.29
CA TRP A 40 -6.18 2.48 0.62
C TRP A 40 -5.43 2.24 1.93
N HIS A 41 -4.39 3.02 2.25
CA HIS A 41 -3.78 2.99 3.58
C HIS A 41 -4.82 3.20 4.67
N LEU A 42 -5.61 4.26 4.54
CA LEU A 42 -6.63 4.61 5.53
C LEU A 42 -7.71 3.52 5.65
N VAL A 43 -8.27 3.06 4.53
CA VAL A 43 -9.41 2.14 4.52
C VAL A 43 -8.99 0.72 4.90
N ALA A 44 -7.86 0.24 4.38
CA ALA A 44 -7.33 -1.08 4.71
C ALA A 44 -6.60 -1.12 6.06
N GLY A 45 -6.36 0.03 6.71
CA GLY A 45 -5.79 0.09 8.06
C GLY A 45 -4.28 -0.02 8.12
N TYR A 46 -3.58 0.33 7.05
CA TYR A 46 -2.12 0.41 7.03
C TYR A 46 -1.66 1.80 7.45
N GLN A 47 -0.69 1.88 8.35
CA GLN A 47 -0.06 3.14 8.74
C GLN A 47 1.05 3.52 7.74
N THR A 48 1.50 4.78 7.76
CA THR A 48 2.58 5.30 6.92
C THR A 48 3.97 5.04 7.54
N THR A 49 4.20 3.82 8.01
CA THR A 49 5.47 3.37 8.58
C THR A 49 6.19 2.43 7.62
N SER A 50 7.49 2.29 7.76
CA SER A 50 8.29 1.45 6.86
C SER A 50 7.76 0.02 6.74
N LEU A 51 7.36 -0.58 7.85
CA LEU A 51 6.81 -1.94 7.86
C LEU A 51 5.47 -2.04 7.14
N HIS A 52 4.58 -1.06 7.34
CA HIS A 52 3.27 -1.04 6.71
C HIS A 52 3.29 -0.58 5.24
N GLU A 53 4.29 0.21 4.79
CA GLU A 53 4.53 0.47 3.36
C GLU A 53 4.89 -0.81 2.60
N MET A 54 5.69 -1.69 3.22
CA MET A 54 5.97 -3.00 2.66
C MET A 54 4.72 -3.91 2.69
N ALA A 55 3.95 -3.87 3.77
CA ALA A 55 2.72 -4.64 3.91
C ALA A 55 1.67 -4.25 2.87
N ILE A 56 1.40 -2.95 2.65
CA ILE A 56 0.43 -2.51 1.63
C ILE A 56 0.89 -2.88 0.22
N SER A 57 2.20 -2.95 -0.03
CA SER A 57 2.71 -3.44 -1.32
C SER A 57 2.40 -4.93 -1.53
N ALA A 58 2.45 -5.76 -0.47
CA ALA A 58 2.03 -7.16 -0.54
C ALA A 58 0.51 -7.29 -0.71
N PHE A 59 -0.27 -6.46 -0.02
CA PHE A 59 -1.71 -6.34 -0.21
C PHE A 59 -2.07 -6.00 -1.67
N GLN A 60 -1.45 -4.97 -2.25
CA GLN A 60 -1.68 -4.57 -3.64
C GLN A 60 -1.29 -5.66 -4.63
N LEU A 61 -0.21 -6.39 -4.36
CA LEU A 61 0.20 -7.51 -5.20
C LEU A 61 -0.84 -8.63 -5.18
N ALA A 62 -1.46 -8.90 -4.02
CA ALA A 62 -2.53 -9.88 -3.88
C ALA A 62 -3.82 -9.45 -4.59
N GLN A 63 -4.18 -8.17 -4.50
CA GLN A 63 -5.40 -7.62 -5.05
C GLN A 63 -5.42 -7.58 -6.59
N PHE A 64 -4.34 -7.14 -7.22
CA PHE A 64 -4.32 -6.87 -8.66
C PHE A 64 -2.99 -7.17 -9.37
N GLY A 65 -2.09 -7.92 -8.75
CA GLY A 65 -0.84 -8.34 -9.38
C GLY A 65 0.07 -7.17 -9.79
N HIS A 66 0.15 -6.11 -8.97
CA HIS A 66 0.89 -4.90 -9.31
C HIS A 66 2.39 -5.14 -9.50
N ASN A 67 2.88 -4.98 -10.73
CA ASN A 67 4.28 -5.27 -11.07
C ASN A 67 5.29 -4.44 -10.28
N TYR A 68 4.98 -3.16 -10.02
CA TYR A 68 5.85 -2.31 -9.20
C TYR A 68 5.96 -2.87 -7.77
N SER A 69 4.86 -3.28 -7.16
CA SER A 69 4.85 -3.92 -5.84
C SER A 69 5.69 -5.20 -5.83
N ALA A 70 5.61 -6.03 -6.87
CA ALA A 70 6.43 -7.23 -7.01
C ALA A 70 7.93 -6.91 -7.06
N MET A 71 8.32 -5.93 -7.88
CA MET A 71 9.72 -5.48 -7.98
C MET A 71 10.22 -4.87 -6.68
N PHE A 72 9.41 -4.00 -6.06
CA PHE A 72 9.73 -3.37 -4.80
C PHE A 72 9.95 -4.41 -3.69
N LEU A 73 9.02 -5.34 -3.50
CA LEU A 73 9.12 -6.39 -2.49
C LEU A 73 10.32 -7.32 -2.73
N THR A 74 10.61 -7.67 -3.99
CA THR A 74 11.79 -8.48 -4.33
C THR A 74 13.07 -7.76 -3.91
N THR A 75 13.17 -6.46 -4.20
CA THR A 75 14.33 -5.64 -3.83
C THR A 75 14.46 -5.53 -2.31
N VAL A 76 13.37 -5.22 -1.62
CA VAL A 76 13.33 -5.11 -0.14
C VAL A 76 13.74 -6.43 0.51
N CYS A 77 13.17 -7.56 0.07
CA CYS A 77 13.53 -8.88 0.59
C CYS A 77 15.02 -9.19 0.39
N SER A 78 15.56 -8.91 -0.79
CA SER A 78 16.99 -9.15 -1.08
C SER A 78 17.89 -8.31 -0.21
N ILE A 79 17.60 -7.01 -0.08
CA ILE A 79 18.38 -6.10 0.75
C ILE A 79 18.30 -6.48 2.23
N SER A 80 17.10 -6.78 2.72
CA SER A 80 16.87 -7.15 4.13
C SER A 80 17.57 -8.44 4.48
N HIS A 81 17.56 -9.44 3.61
CA HIS A 81 18.28 -10.70 3.83
C HIS A 81 19.80 -10.48 3.97
N ILE A 82 20.37 -9.59 3.15
CA ILE A 82 21.82 -9.32 3.17
C ILE A 82 22.23 -8.42 4.35
N LYS A 83 21.46 -7.35 4.60
CA LYS A 83 21.84 -6.32 5.57
C LYS A 83 21.35 -6.60 6.98
N GLN A 84 20.21 -7.27 7.13
CA GLN A 84 19.53 -7.52 8.41
C GLN A 84 18.96 -8.94 8.47
N PRO A 85 19.80 -9.98 8.39
CA PRO A 85 19.35 -11.38 8.30
C PRO A 85 18.48 -11.80 9.49
N MET A 86 18.70 -11.25 10.68
CA MET A 86 17.91 -11.55 11.88
C MET A 86 16.49 -10.96 11.83
N GLY A 87 16.30 -9.83 11.14
CA GLY A 87 14.98 -9.21 10.93
C GLY A 87 14.20 -9.78 9.74
N PHE A 88 14.88 -10.49 8.84
CA PHE A 88 14.27 -10.99 7.62
C PHE A 88 13.05 -11.92 7.83
N PRO A 89 13.05 -12.87 8.80
CA PRO A 89 11.86 -13.68 9.08
C PRO A 89 10.64 -12.86 9.50
N LEU A 90 10.83 -11.78 10.26
CA LEU A 90 9.75 -10.88 10.67
C LEU A 90 9.16 -10.15 9.46
N LEU A 91 10.01 -9.69 8.54
CA LEU A 91 9.55 -9.10 7.29
C LEU A 91 8.71 -10.08 6.49
N LEU A 92 9.19 -11.32 6.29
CA LEU A 92 8.44 -12.33 5.54
C LEU A 92 7.09 -12.63 6.16
N GLN A 93 7.00 -12.72 7.48
CA GLN A 93 5.74 -12.93 8.18
C GLN A 93 4.78 -11.76 7.93
N ASN A 94 5.24 -10.52 8.09
CA ASN A 94 4.43 -9.32 7.84
C ASN A 94 3.89 -9.28 6.39
N LEU A 95 4.73 -9.61 5.41
CA LEU A 95 4.34 -9.67 4.01
C LEU A 95 3.30 -10.77 3.74
N ALA A 96 3.47 -11.94 4.36
CA ALA A 96 2.53 -13.05 4.23
C ALA A 96 1.15 -12.69 4.82
N GLU A 97 1.11 -12.08 6.00
CA GLU A 97 -0.13 -11.62 6.64
C GLU A 97 -0.85 -10.57 5.79
N ALA A 98 -0.12 -9.62 5.23
CA ALA A 98 -0.67 -8.59 4.34
C ALA A 98 -1.16 -9.18 3.00
N TRP A 99 -0.48 -10.18 2.45
CA TRP A 99 -0.94 -10.93 1.29
C TRP A 99 -2.28 -11.63 1.56
N VAL A 100 -2.40 -12.34 2.67
CA VAL A 100 -3.64 -13.02 3.07
C VAL A 100 -4.76 -11.98 3.24
N HIS A 101 -4.48 -10.87 3.92
CA HIS A 101 -5.42 -9.77 4.06
C HIS A 101 -5.89 -9.24 2.70
N GLY A 102 -4.98 -9.10 1.71
CA GLY A 102 -5.32 -8.71 0.35
C GLY A 102 -6.24 -9.71 -0.36
N CYS A 103 -5.98 -11.01 -0.19
CA CYS A 103 -6.83 -12.06 -0.76
C CYS A 103 -8.23 -12.13 -0.14
N GLU A 104 -8.37 -11.77 1.13
CA GLU A 104 -9.65 -11.82 1.86
C GLU A 104 -10.46 -10.52 1.76
N THR A 105 -9.83 -9.43 1.34
CA THR A 105 -10.47 -8.11 1.21
C THR A 105 -11.20 -8.01 -0.13
N PRO A 106 -12.38 -7.38 -0.19
CA PRO A 106 -13.08 -7.08 -1.44
C PRO A 106 -12.20 -6.35 -2.45
N ASP A 107 -12.46 -6.55 -3.74
CA ASP A 107 -11.68 -5.95 -4.82
C ASP A 107 -11.73 -4.41 -4.78
N PHE A 108 -10.62 -3.79 -4.42
CA PHE A 108 -10.48 -2.33 -4.29
C PHE A 108 -10.59 -1.61 -5.64
N MET A 109 -10.27 -2.28 -6.74
CA MET A 109 -10.43 -1.71 -8.07
C MET A 109 -11.87 -1.66 -8.55
N ALA A 110 -12.75 -2.47 -7.97
CA ALA A 110 -14.18 -2.47 -8.27
C ALA A 110 -14.98 -1.40 -7.50
N ILE A 111 -14.34 -0.73 -6.51
CA ILE A 111 -15.01 0.27 -5.67
C ILE A 111 -14.89 1.66 -6.31
N GLU A 112 -16.00 2.35 -6.45
CA GLU A 112 -16.07 3.76 -6.85
C GLU A 112 -15.89 4.67 -5.63
N TRP A 113 -14.64 4.79 -5.16
CA TRP A 113 -14.26 5.51 -3.93
C TRP A 113 -14.76 6.95 -3.88
N GLU A 114 -14.88 7.60 -5.03
CA GLU A 114 -15.35 8.98 -5.16
C GLU A 114 -16.75 9.19 -4.62
N GLN A 115 -17.57 8.16 -4.63
CA GLN A 115 -18.94 8.22 -4.07
C GLN A 115 -18.94 8.23 -2.55
N ASP A 116 -17.84 7.80 -1.91
CA ASP A 116 -17.75 7.58 -0.48
C ASP A 116 -16.94 8.64 0.27
N TRP A 117 -16.39 9.63 -0.42
CA TRP A 117 -15.53 10.66 0.21
C TRP A 117 -16.22 11.53 1.26
N HIS A 118 -17.54 11.50 1.32
CA HIS A 118 -18.33 12.17 2.35
C HIS A 118 -18.57 11.32 3.61
N LEU A 119 -18.25 10.01 3.55
CA LEU A 119 -18.41 9.06 4.63
C LEU A 119 -17.20 9.04 5.57
N LYS A 120 -17.41 8.60 6.80
CA LYS A 120 -16.33 8.27 7.73
C LYS A 120 -15.70 6.92 7.34
N ILE A 121 -14.45 6.71 7.74
CA ILE A 121 -13.71 5.48 7.41
C ILE A 121 -14.44 4.22 7.88
N GLU A 122 -15.02 4.26 9.08
CA GLU A 122 -15.77 3.13 9.64
C GLU A 122 -17.03 2.83 8.82
N GLU A 123 -17.68 3.86 8.29
CA GLU A 123 -18.86 3.72 7.43
C GLU A 123 -18.48 3.12 6.07
N VAL A 124 -17.35 3.55 5.48
CA VAL A 124 -16.80 2.97 4.25
C VAL A 124 -16.46 1.50 4.44
N ARG A 125 -15.76 1.16 5.53
CA ARG A 125 -15.42 -0.23 5.88
C ARG A 125 -16.67 -1.09 6.04
N ALA A 126 -17.66 -0.61 6.77
CA ALA A 126 -18.92 -1.33 6.96
C ALA A 126 -19.68 -1.52 5.66
N LYS A 127 -19.76 -0.47 4.82
CA LYS A 127 -20.44 -0.50 3.53
C LYS A 127 -19.87 -1.55 2.58
N HIS A 128 -18.54 -1.64 2.52
CA HIS A 128 -17.82 -2.52 1.59
C HIS A 128 -17.35 -3.84 2.21
N GLY A 129 -17.61 -4.08 3.49
CA GLY A 129 -17.18 -5.30 4.18
C GLY A 129 -15.67 -5.40 4.38
N ILE A 130 -14.98 -4.26 4.49
CA ILE A 130 -13.53 -4.19 4.61
C ILE A 130 -13.16 -4.30 6.09
N LYS A 131 -12.28 -5.23 6.40
CA LYS A 131 -11.66 -5.37 7.73
C LYS A 131 -10.31 -4.64 7.72
N PRO A 132 -9.96 -3.83 8.72
CA PRO A 132 -8.64 -3.24 8.80
C PRO A 132 -7.57 -4.32 9.04
N PHE A 133 -6.38 -4.10 8.49
CA PHE A 133 -5.23 -4.96 8.71
C PHE A 133 -4.88 -5.05 10.20
N SER A 134 -4.59 -6.26 10.65
CA SER A 134 -4.17 -6.56 12.01
C SER A 134 -3.04 -7.59 11.92
N GLY A 135 -1.81 -7.10 11.80
CA GLY A 135 -0.61 -7.94 11.75
C GLY A 135 -0.11 -8.32 13.15
N ALA A 136 0.79 -9.28 13.21
CA ALA A 136 1.40 -9.77 14.45
C ALA A 136 2.36 -8.76 15.09
N PHE A 137 2.85 -7.78 14.33
CA PHE A 137 3.86 -6.82 14.79
C PHE A 137 3.30 -5.40 14.86
N PRO A 138 3.82 -4.56 15.80
CA PRO A 138 3.53 -3.13 15.79
C PRO A 138 3.95 -2.50 14.46
N ALA A 139 3.15 -1.57 13.97
CA ALA A 139 3.40 -0.90 12.69
C ALA A 139 4.77 -0.19 12.62
N ASP A 140 5.19 0.38 13.74
CA ASP A 140 6.43 1.15 13.91
C ASP A 140 7.62 0.30 14.44
N LEU A 141 7.56 -1.03 14.33
CA LEU A 141 8.60 -1.93 14.83
C LEU A 141 9.99 -1.61 14.27
N LEU A 142 10.09 -1.31 12.96
CA LEU A 142 11.39 -1.02 12.35
C LEU A 142 11.98 0.31 12.83
N GLU A 143 11.13 1.31 13.03
CA GLU A 143 11.51 2.60 13.60
C GLU A 143 11.99 2.45 15.05
N GLN A 144 11.30 1.64 15.86
CA GLN A 144 11.70 1.33 17.23
C GLN A 144 13.07 0.63 17.27
N LEU A 145 13.29 -0.36 16.43
CA LEU A 145 14.56 -1.10 16.35
C LEU A 145 15.72 -0.20 15.90
N SER A 146 15.47 0.73 14.97
CA SER A 146 16.50 1.66 14.50
C SER A 146 16.92 2.69 15.55
N GLN A 147 16.04 3.04 16.49
CA GLN A 147 16.33 3.96 17.60
C GLN A 147 17.08 3.26 18.74
N ALA A 148 17.01 1.94 18.83
CA ALA A 148 17.65 1.15 19.87
C ALA A 148 19.08 0.69 19.52
N SER A 149 19.55 0.97 18.28
CA SER A 149 20.87 0.59 17.74
C SER A 149 21.86 1.74 17.86
#